data_4d504e04f5fd30e0a1b95e40c33b7240
#
_entry.id   4d504e04f5fd30e0a1b95e40c33b7240
#
_cell.length_a   1.000
_cell.length_b   1.000
_cell.length_c   1.000
_cell.angle_alpha   90.00
_cell.angle_beta   90.00
_cell.angle_gamma   90.00
#
_symmetry.space_group_name_H-M   'P 1'
#
loop_
_entity.id
_entity.type
_entity.pdbx_description
1 polymer ?
#
loop_
_entity_poly.entity_id
_entity_poly.type
_entity_poly.pdbx_seq_one_letter_code
_entity_poly.pdbx_strand_id
1 'polypeptide(L)'
;KSGFITKSSSVKEGMDIKDPKNKIIIIYNHGQNKNDLAFKNECIWVNQIINQASLVDEEINGKKIMVYNFCSNDFAGDMSLKKHWWNSKTPYVGKHKLDKRVEKNLELVEKFVTIGVPRKQIIISGHSCGGLLTLMLLSAHPEKVSGGISYMQACFGKLSSYYKVKKVGPEAALAKFAKKKPGPAELRERQ
;
A
#
# COMPACT_ATOMS: atom_id res chain seq x y z
N LYS A 1 -4.85 -2.74 11.48
CA LYS A 1 -6.15 -2.08 11.37
C LYS A 1 -6.06 -0.84 10.52
N SER A 2 -7.04 -0.65 9.64
CA SER A 2 -7.24 0.61 8.92
C SER A 2 -7.97 1.62 9.81
N GLY A 3 -7.64 2.91 9.68
CA GLY A 3 -8.28 3.95 10.48
C GLY A 3 -7.45 5.22 10.54
N PHE A 4 -7.95 6.23 11.23
CA PHE A 4 -7.23 7.48 11.41
C PHE A 4 -6.12 7.36 12.45
N ILE A 5 -4.93 7.85 12.09
CA ILE A 5 -3.81 7.99 13.03
C ILE A 5 -4.14 9.16 13.98
N THR A 6 -3.89 8.95 15.26
CA THR A 6 -4.07 9.97 16.30
C THR A 6 -2.76 10.67 16.63
N LYS A 7 -2.80 11.82 17.27
CA LYS A 7 -1.60 12.51 17.80
C LYS A 7 -0.81 11.65 18.81
N SER A 8 -1.49 10.72 19.48
CA SER A 8 -0.85 9.74 20.39
C SER A 8 -0.26 8.53 19.67
N SER A 9 -0.08 8.58 18.37
CA SER A 9 0.52 7.50 17.56
C SER A 9 -0.22 6.17 17.66
N SER A 10 -1.54 6.21 17.67
CA SER A 10 -2.42 5.04 17.63
C SER A 10 -3.35 5.11 16.41
N VAL A 11 -3.97 4.00 16.03
CA VAL A 11 -4.96 3.95 14.95
C VAL A 11 -6.36 3.83 15.54
N LYS A 12 -7.19 4.82 15.26
CA LYS A 12 -8.63 4.83 15.59
C LYS A 12 -9.42 4.35 14.38
N GLU A 13 -10.12 3.24 14.54
CA GLU A 13 -11.00 2.71 13.49
C GLU A 13 -12.17 3.67 13.21
N GLY A 14 -12.71 3.57 12.00
CA GLY A 14 -13.83 4.39 11.55
C GLY A 14 -13.44 5.42 10.52
N MET A 15 -14.45 6.06 9.97
CA MET A 15 -14.32 7.08 8.92
C MET A 15 -15.10 8.35 9.24
N ASP A 16 -15.47 8.57 10.50
CA ASP A 16 -16.22 9.77 10.90
C ASP A 16 -15.34 11.00 10.79
N ILE A 17 -15.76 11.92 9.94
CA ILE A 17 -15.07 13.19 9.70
C ILE A 17 -16.04 14.34 9.97
N LYS A 18 -15.74 15.12 11.00
CA LYS A 18 -16.42 16.38 11.23
C LYS A 18 -15.87 17.42 10.28
N ASP A 19 -16.76 18.17 9.62
CA ASP A 19 -16.40 19.24 8.69
C ASP A 19 -15.44 18.79 7.56
N PRO A 20 -15.85 17.83 6.70
CA PRO A 20 -14.98 17.22 5.72
C PRO A 20 -14.42 18.17 4.66
N LYS A 21 -15.12 19.29 4.41
CA LYS A 21 -14.67 20.33 3.45
C LYS A 21 -13.40 21.05 3.92
N ASN A 22 -13.16 21.08 5.23
CA ASN A 22 -11.99 21.70 5.86
C ASN A 22 -10.94 20.68 6.32
N LYS A 23 -10.90 19.51 5.68
CA LYS A 23 -9.88 18.46 5.96
C LYS A 23 -9.05 18.17 4.72
N ILE A 24 -7.77 17.95 4.95
CA ILE A 24 -6.85 17.29 4.00
C ILE A 24 -6.67 15.86 4.49
N ILE A 25 -6.99 14.89 3.65
CA ILE A 25 -6.82 13.47 3.97
C ILE A 25 -5.57 12.94 3.30
N ILE A 26 -4.64 12.43 4.09
CA ILE A 26 -3.47 11.68 3.62
C ILE A 26 -3.75 10.20 3.83
N ILE A 27 -3.91 9.42 2.76
CA ILE A 27 -4.05 7.97 2.83
C ILE A 27 -2.66 7.36 2.82
N TYR A 28 -2.21 6.84 3.96
CA TYR A 28 -0.90 6.25 4.11
C TYR A 28 -0.93 4.74 3.84
N ASN A 29 -0.08 4.29 2.92
CA ASN A 29 0.06 2.90 2.52
C ASN A 29 1.36 2.31 3.07
N HIS A 30 1.24 1.25 3.85
CA HIS A 30 2.38 0.55 4.42
C HIS A 30 3.21 -0.22 3.37
N GLY A 31 4.46 -0.49 3.72
CA GLY A 31 5.36 -1.32 2.92
C GLY A 31 5.01 -2.83 2.96
N GLN A 32 6.01 -3.66 2.67
CA GLN A 32 5.87 -5.10 2.81
C GLN A 32 5.81 -5.47 4.29
N ASN A 33 4.77 -6.20 4.68
CA ASN A 33 4.67 -6.79 6.00
C ASN A 33 5.62 -8.02 6.08
N LYS A 34 6.62 -7.94 6.95
CA LYS A 34 7.34 -9.12 7.46
C LYS A 34 6.68 -9.52 8.77
N ASN A 35 6.89 -10.76 9.22
CA ASN A 35 6.26 -11.36 10.41
C ASN A 35 6.60 -10.69 11.77
N ASP A 36 6.72 -9.38 11.80
CA ASP A 36 7.03 -8.61 12.99
C ASP A 36 5.77 -8.42 13.83
N LEU A 37 5.87 -8.73 15.12
CA LEU A 37 4.76 -8.60 16.08
C LEU A 37 4.27 -7.15 16.20
N ALA A 38 5.18 -6.18 16.15
CA ALA A 38 4.85 -4.75 16.18
C ALA A 38 4.04 -4.29 14.97
N PHE A 39 4.11 -5.03 13.85
CA PHE A 39 3.40 -4.72 12.63
C PHE A 39 2.02 -5.40 12.52
N LYS A 40 1.74 -6.42 13.35
CA LYS A 40 0.60 -7.34 13.13
C LYS A 40 -0.77 -6.67 13.23
N ASN A 41 -0.91 -5.70 14.11
CA ASN A 41 -2.22 -5.13 14.43
C ASN A 41 -2.56 -3.89 13.60
N GLU A 42 -1.58 -3.03 13.28
CA GLU A 42 -1.83 -1.71 12.70
C GLU A 42 -1.27 -1.54 11.28
N CYS A 43 -0.54 -2.54 10.75
CA CYS A 43 0.12 -2.48 9.43
C CYS A 43 1.10 -1.32 9.27
N ILE A 44 1.58 -0.74 10.35
CA ILE A 44 2.49 0.41 10.33
C ILE A 44 3.60 0.21 11.37
N TRP A 45 4.83 0.55 11.02
CA TRP A 45 5.95 0.49 11.94
C TRP A 45 5.89 1.63 12.96
N VAL A 46 6.37 1.40 14.19
CA VAL A 46 6.38 2.41 15.26
C VAL A 46 6.96 3.75 14.81
N ASN A 47 8.12 3.74 14.17
CA ASN A 47 8.73 4.98 13.68
C ASN A 47 7.89 5.67 12.60
N GLN A 48 7.20 4.92 11.78
CA GLN A 48 6.34 5.48 10.74
C GLN A 48 5.06 6.07 11.30
N ILE A 49 4.43 5.41 12.30
CA ILE A 49 3.23 5.95 12.94
C ILE A 49 3.53 7.25 13.67
N ILE A 50 4.69 7.36 14.34
CA ILE A 50 5.14 8.59 15.00
C ILE A 50 5.30 9.71 13.96
N ASN A 51 5.97 9.44 12.83
CA ASN A 51 6.14 10.43 11.77
C ASN A 51 4.80 10.86 11.13
N GLN A 52 3.86 9.94 10.98
CA GLN A 52 2.53 10.28 10.46
C GLN A 52 1.69 11.03 11.50
N ALA A 53 1.82 10.69 12.78
CA ALA A 53 1.13 11.35 13.87
C ALA A 53 1.53 12.83 14.03
N SER A 54 2.78 13.19 13.67
CA SER A 54 3.24 14.58 13.69
C SER A 54 2.49 15.48 12.71
N LEU A 55 1.91 14.91 11.65
CA LEU A 55 1.11 15.65 10.66
C LEU A 55 -0.35 15.83 11.08
N VAL A 56 -0.82 15.05 12.05
CA VAL A 56 -2.24 15.08 12.46
C VAL A 56 -2.57 16.42 13.11
N ASP A 57 -3.69 17.00 12.68
CA ASP A 57 -4.17 18.32 13.07
C ASP A 57 -3.25 19.51 12.74
N GLU A 58 -2.15 19.28 12.01
CA GLU A 58 -1.44 20.39 11.38
C GLU A 58 -2.36 21.07 10.35
N GLU A 59 -2.14 22.35 10.12
CA GLU A 59 -3.02 23.16 9.30
C GLU A 59 -2.30 23.72 8.07
N ILE A 60 -2.93 23.55 6.92
CA ILE A 60 -2.47 24.15 5.64
C ILE A 60 -3.65 24.92 5.04
N ASN A 61 -3.49 26.23 4.86
CA ASN A 61 -4.51 27.11 4.27
C ASN A 61 -5.89 26.95 4.92
N GLY A 62 -5.94 26.94 6.24
CA GLY A 62 -7.18 26.81 7.03
C GLY A 62 -7.78 25.39 7.04
N LYS A 63 -7.05 24.38 6.55
CA LYS A 63 -7.51 22.99 6.50
C LYS A 63 -6.64 22.10 7.36
N LYS A 64 -7.27 21.33 8.24
CA LYS A 64 -6.57 20.39 9.12
C LYS A 64 -6.24 19.09 8.42
N ILE A 65 -5.03 18.61 8.65
CA ILE A 65 -4.54 17.30 8.14
C ILE A 65 -5.09 16.18 9.01
N MET A 66 -5.62 15.16 8.35
CA MET A 66 -5.95 13.87 8.92
C MET A 66 -5.21 12.78 8.15
N VAL A 67 -4.58 11.86 8.84
CA VAL A 67 -3.85 10.75 8.21
C VAL A 67 -4.62 9.45 8.42
N TYR A 68 -4.99 8.80 7.32
CA TYR A 68 -5.67 7.51 7.34
C TYR A 68 -4.68 6.39 7.02
N ASN A 69 -4.46 5.49 7.96
CA ASN A 69 -3.64 4.30 7.77
C ASN A 69 -4.41 3.23 6.99
N PHE A 70 -3.98 2.93 5.78
CA PHE A 70 -4.53 1.82 5.00
C PHE A 70 -3.80 0.52 5.36
N CYS A 71 -4.50 -0.40 6.01
CA CYS A 71 -3.99 -1.71 6.37
C CYS A 71 -4.51 -2.80 5.42
N SER A 72 -3.64 -3.36 4.61
CA SER A 72 -4.05 -4.41 3.66
C SER A 72 -4.53 -5.71 4.31
N ASN A 73 -4.25 -5.90 5.62
CA ASN A 73 -4.71 -7.08 6.35
C ASN A 73 -6.23 -7.06 6.65
N ASP A 74 -6.86 -5.87 6.61
CA ASP A 74 -8.30 -5.72 6.81
C ASP A 74 -9.12 -6.19 5.61
N PHE A 75 -8.46 -6.38 4.47
CA PHE A 75 -9.08 -6.85 3.25
C PHE A 75 -8.79 -8.34 3.08
N ALA A 76 -9.87 -9.15 2.93
CA ALA A 76 -9.82 -10.61 2.94
C ALA A 76 -8.61 -11.23 2.21
N GLY A 77 -7.94 -12.11 2.91
CA GLY A 77 -7.08 -13.23 2.54
C GLY A 77 -6.01 -13.07 1.45
N ASP A 78 -6.31 -12.38 0.40
CA ASP A 78 -5.50 -12.31 -0.83
C ASP A 78 -4.55 -11.12 -0.91
N MET A 79 -4.64 -10.18 0.02
CA MET A 79 -3.79 -9.00 0.04
C MET A 79 -2.53 -9.17 0.89
N SER A 80 -2.45 -10.26 1.65
CA SER A 80 -1.26 -10.64 2.41
C SER A 80 -0.11 -10.92 1.45
N LEU A 81 0.97 -10.16 1.57
CA LEU A 81 2.21 -10.38 0.81
C LEU A 81 2.94 -11.69 1.20
N LYS A 82 2.38 -12.47 2.14
CA LYS A 82 2.94 -13.75 2.58
C LYS A 82 2.80 -14.86 1.56
N LYS A 83 1.75 -14.88 0.76
CA LYS A 83 1.62 -15.83 -0.36
C LYS A 83 2.34 -15.24 -1.57
N HIS A 84 3.66 -15.32 -1.55
CA HIS A 84 4.42 -15.03 -2.74
C HIS A 84 4.15 -16.11 -3.78
N TRP A 85 3.77 -15.70 -4.98
CA TRP A 85 3.71 -16.57 -6.14
C TRP A 85 5.04 -17.30 -6.43
N TRP A 86 6.17 -16.84 -5.88
CA TRP A 86 7.49 -17.49 -5.92
C TRP A 86 7.55 -18.85 -5.23
N ASN A 87 6.72 -19.05 -4.20
CA ASN A 87 6.73 -20.29 -3.40
C ASN A 87 5.62 -21.25 -3.80
N SER A 88 4.75 -20.87 -4.72
CA SER A 88 3.75 -21.78 -5.25
C SER A 88 4.35 -22.56 -6.44
N LYS A 89 4.19 -23.87 -6.44
CA LYS A 89 4.53 -24.71 -7.60
C LYS A 89 3.65 -24.39 -8.82
N THR A 90 2.63 -23.58 -8.63
CA THR A 90 1.71 -23.10 -9.65
C THR A 90 1.88 -21.59 -9.86
N PRO A 91 1.93 -21.11 -11.10
CA PRO A 91 1.99 -19.70 -11.40
C PRO A 91 0.73 -19.00 -10.89
N TYR A 92 0.90 -17.79 -10.35
CA TYR A 92 -0.21 -16.99 -9.89
C TYR A 92 -1.09 -16.55 -11.07
N VAL A 93 -2.30 -17.00 -11.08
CA VAL A 93 -3.33 -16.60 -12.04
C VAL A 93 -4.22 -15.57 -11.35
N GLY A 94 -4.19 -14.32 -11.81
CA GLY A 94 -5.02 -13.26 -11.25
C GLY A 94 -4.34 -11.90 -11.21
N LYS A 95 -4.97 -10.93 -10.53
CA LYS A 95 -4.41 -9.60 -10.33
C LYS A 95 -3.26 -9.61 -9.32
N HIS A 96 -2.21 -8.87 -9.64
CA HIS A 96 -1.13 -8.65 -8.67
C HIS A 96 -1.64 -7.92 -7.42
N LYS A 97 -1.05 -8.21 -6.26
CA LYS A 97 -1.48 -7.63 -4.98
C LYS A 97 -1.40 -6.12 -4.92
N LEU A 98 -0.43 -5.51 -5.61
CA LEU A 98 -0.34 -4.06 -5.70
C LEU A 98 -1.49 -3.49 -6.53
N ASP A 99 -1.91 -4.16 -7.61
CA ASP A 99 -3.07 -3.74 -8.40
C ASP A 99 -4.35 -3.80 -7.55
N LYS A 100 -4.53 -4.88 -6.77
CA LYS A 100 -5.65 -4.99 -5.82
C LYS A 100 -5.63 -3.88 -4.76
N ARG A 101 -4.43 -3.53 -4.24
CA ARG A 101 -4.29 -2.42 -3.30
C ARG A 101 -4.61 -1.07 -3.95
N VAL A 102 -4.23 -0.86 -5.21
CA VAL A 102 -4.61 0.35 -5.96
C VAL A 102 -6.13 0.45 -6.03
N GLU A 103 -6.82 -0.63 -6.40
CA GLU A 103 -8.29 -0.65 -6.47
C GLU A 103 -8.93 -0.33 -5.11
N LYS A 104 -8.42 -0.94 -4.02
CA LYS A 104 -8.95 -0.65 -2.67
C LYS A 104 -8.66 0.77 -2.20
N ASN A 105 -7.54 1.36 -2.61
CA ASN A 105 -7.30 2.78 -2.35
C ASN A 105 -8.25 3.69 -3.15
N LEU A 106 -8.57 3.33 -4.40
CA LEU A 106 -9.57 4.07 -5.19
C LEU A 106 -10.97 3.98 -4.55
N GLU A 107 -11.39 2.80 -4.11
CA GLU A 107 -12.63 2.63 -3.35
C GLU A 107 -12.64 3.49 -2.09
N LEU A 108 -11.52 3.57 -1.36
CA LEU A 108 -11.38 4.40 -0.17
C LEU A 108 -11.44 5.89 -0.49
N VAL A 109 -10.81 6.33 -1.58
CA VAL A 109 -10.91 7.71 -2.08
C VAL A 109 -12.37 8.07 -2.35
N GLU A 110 -13.12 7.21 -3.06
CA GLU A 110 -14.54 7.46 -3.34
C GLU A 110 -15.38 7.51 -2.05
N LYS A 111 -15.07 6.71 -1.05
CA LYS A 111 -15.73 6.81 0.27
C LYS A 111 -15.49 8.18 0.92
N PHE A 112 -14.25 8.69 0.91
CA PHE A 112 -13.97 10.02 1.44
C PHE A 112 -14.70 11.14 0.65
N VAL A 113 -14.77 11.00 -0.67
CA VAL A 113 -15.54 11.95 -1.49
C VAL A 113 -17.03 11.90 -1.14
N THR A 114 -17.60 10.71 -0.95
CA THR A 114 -18.99 10.53 -0.54
C THR A 114 -19.29 11.13 0.84
N ILE A 115 -18.33 11.09 1.77
CA ILE A 115 -18.43 11.74 3.10
C ILE A 115 -18.40 13.28 2.96
N GLY A 116 -17.93 13.80 1.83
CA GLY A 116 -17.90 15.23 1.54
C GLY A 116 -16.50 15.84 1.53
N VAL A 117 -15.44 15.04 1.59
CA VAL A 117 -14.06 15.51 1.41
C VAL A 117 -13.84 15.85 -0.08
N PRO A 118 -13.47 17.09 -0.41
CA PRO A 118 -13.13 17.41 -1.80
C PRO A 118 -11.98 16.57 -2.33
N ARG A 119 -12.13 16.01 -3.52
CA ARG A 119 -11.11 15.16 -4.14
C ARG A 119 -9.71 15.80 -4.18
N LYS A 120 -9.65 17.10 -4.44
CA LYS A 120 -8.42 17.92 -4.41
C LYS A 120 -7.77 18.07 -3.02
N GLN A 121 -8.37 17.53 -1.99
CA GLN A 121 -7.86 17.50 -0.62
C GLN A 121 -7.48 16.08 -0.18
N ILE A 122 -7.47 15.11 -1.11
CA ILE A 122 -7.06 13.73 -0.84
C ILE A 122 -5.69 13.48 -1.46
N ILE A 123 -4.74 13.06 -0.64
CA ILE A 123 -3.36 12.77 -1.01
C ILE A 123 -3.08 11.28 -0.74
N ILE A 124 -2.46 10.60 -1.67
CA ILE A 124 -1.98 9.22 -1.46
C ILE A 124 -0.52 9.28 -1.00
N SER A 125 -0.19 8.53 0.03
CA SER A 125 1.19 8.40 0.47
C SER A 125 1.55 6.94 0.76
N GLY A 126 2.83 6.63 0.79
CA GLY A 126 3.26 5.29 1.14
C GLY A 126 4.76 5.11 1.21
N HIS A 127 5.16 4.08 1.97
CA HIS A 127 6.55 3.68 2.17
C HIS A 127 6.85 2.34 1.51
N SER A 128 8.02 2.17 0.92
CA SER A 128 8.48 0.91 0.32
C SER A 128 7.51 0.41 -0.77
N CYS A 129 6.89 -0.75 -0.63
CA CYS A 129 5.85 -1.24 -1.55
C CYS A 129 4.62 -0.30 -1.60
N GLY A 130 4.30 0.38 -0.50
CA GLY A 130 3.27 1.43 -0.48
C GLY A 130 3.68 2.66 -1.28
N GLY A 131 4.98 2.99 -1.29
CA GLY A 131 5.51 4.04 -2.16
C GLY A 131 5.37 3.71 -3.64
N LEU A 132 5.65 2.46 -4.04
CA LEU A 132 5.41 2.01 -5.42
C LEU A 132 3.91 2.06 -5.76
N LEU A 133 3.04 1.63 -4.85
CA LEU A 133 1.60 1.73 -5.01
C LEU A 133 1.15 3.17 -5.27
N THR A 134 1.70 4.13 -4.51
CA THR A 134 1.43 5.56 -4.71
C THR A 134 1.75 5.99 -6.14
N LEU A 135 2.92 5.61 -6.67
CA LEU A 135 3.30 5.90 -8.06
C LEU A 135 2.38 5.22 -9.08
N MET A 136 2.01 3.95 -8.84
CA MET A 136 1.08 3.22 -9.72
C MET A 136 -0.28 3.91 -9.78
N LEU A 137 -0.82 4.34 -8.65
CA LEU A 137 -2.11 5.03 -8.58
C LEU A 137 -2.05 6.36 -9.33
N LEU A 138 -1.03 7.19 -9.07
CA LEU A 138 -0.86 8.48 -9.73
C LEU A 138 -0.63 8.35 -11.24
N SER A 139 0.07 7.31 -11.68
CA SER A 139 0.29 7.06 -13.11
C SER A 139 -0.98 6.62 -13.85
N ALA A 140 -1.80 5.80 -13.20
CA ALA A 140 -3.00 5.23 -13.83
C ALA A 140 -4.26 6.08 -13.63
N HIS A 141 -4.33 6.85 -12.55
CA HIS A 141 -5.53 7.57 -12.09
C HIS A 141 -5.20 8.94 -11.48
N PRO A 142 -4.46 9.80 -12.19
CA PRO A 142 -4.02 11.10 -11.65
C PRO A 142 -5.18 12.01 -11.25
N GLU A 143 -6.33 11.88 -11.90
CA GLU A 143 -7.53 12.67 -11.65
C GLU A 143 -8.28 12.29 -10.35
N LYS A 144 -7.94 11.17 -9.75
CA LYS A 144 -8.65 10.64 -8.58
C LYS A 144 -8.21 11.25 -7.27
N VAL A 145 -7.05 11.87 -7.21
CA VAL A 145 -6.47 12.46 -5.99
C VAL A 145 -5.77 13.77 -6.30
N SER A 146 -5.45 14.55 -5.26
CA SER A 146 -4.72 15.81 -5.41
C SER A 146 -3.24 15.59 -5.78
N GLY A 147 -2.66 14.49 -5.37
CA GLY A 147 -1.25 14.17 -5.56
C GLY A 147 -0.79 13.00 -4.68
N GLY A 148 0.51 12.80 -4.60
CA GLY A 148 1.04 11.73 -3.78
C GLY A 148 2.45 11.96 -3.26
N ILE A 149 2.76 11.27 -2.16
CA ILE A 149 4.06 11.31 -1.49
C ILE A 149 4.61 9.88 -1.40
N SER A 150 5.66 9.60 -2.15
CA SER A 150 6.25 8.26 -2.21
C SER A 150 7.59 8.24 -1.48
N TYR A 151 7.68 7.40 -0.43
CA TYR A 151 8.88 7.26 0.39
C TYR A 151 9.60 5.94 0.07
N MET A 152 10.89 6.00 -0.27
CA MET A 152 11.76 4.83 -0.41
C MET A 152 11.10 3.68 -1.18
N GLN A 153 10.71 3.92 -2.41
CA GLN A 153 9.97 2.97 -3.24
C GLN A 153 10.70 1.63 -3.36
N ALA A 154 9.96 0.55 -3.21
CA ALA A 154 10.47 -0.81 -3.33
C ALA A 154 9.46 -1.69 -4.08
N CYS A 155 9.73 -2.99 -4.18
CA CYS A 155 8.87 -3.98 -4.83
C CYS A 155 8.85 -3.95 -6.38
N PHE A 156 9.64 -3.11 -7.03
CA PHE A 156 9.74 -3.06 -8.50
C PHE A 156 10.09 -4.43 -9.10
N GLY A 157 11.04 -5.16 -8.53
CA GLY A 157 11.44 -6.48 -9.02
C GLY A 157 10.30 -7.50 -8.99
N LYS A 158 9.45 -7.44 -7.96
CA LYS A 158 8.28 -8.31 -7.83
C LYS A 158 7.22 -7.99 -8.89
N LEU A 159 6.95 -6.71 -9.11
CA LEU A 159 6.01 -6.26 -10.13
C LEU A 159 6.51 -6.61 -11.54
N SER A 160 7.78 -6.34 -11.84
CA SER A 160 8.41 -6.69 -13.11
C SER A 160 8.33 -8.19 -13.39
N SER A 161 8.58 -9.02 -12.38
CA SER A 161 8.49 -10.47 -12.52
C SER A 161 7.06 -10.95 -12.79
N TYR A 162 6.07 -10.35 -12.13
CA TYR A 162 4.66 -10.65 -12.39
C TYR A 162 4.27 -10.35 -13.84
N TYR A 163 4.64 -9.18 -14.36
CA TYR A 163 4.32 -8.82 -15.74
C TYR A 163 5.07 -9.69 -16.76
N LYS A 164 6.29 -10.14 -16.45
CA LYS A 164 6.99 -11.12 -17.29
C LYS A 164 6.23 -12.43 -17.38
N VAL A 165 5.75 -12.97 -16.25
CA VAL A 165 4.92 -14.19 -16.22
C VAL A 165 3.64 -14.00 -17.03
N LYS A 166 2.95 -12.88 -16.83
CA LYS A 166 1.72 -12.56 -17.57
C LYS A 166 1.95 -12.49 -19.09
N LYS A 167 3.10 -11.94 -19.53
CA LYS A 167 3.46 -11.81 -20.95
C LYS A 167 3.80 -13.15 -21.63
N VAL A 168 4.54 -14.03 -20.94
CA VAL A 168 5.04 -15.28 -21.55
C VAL A 168 4.14 -16.49 -21.27
N GLY A 169 3.13 -16.32 -20.45
CA GLY A 169 2.26 -17.40 -19.98
C GLY A 169 2.85 -18.20 -18.82
N PRO A 170 1.98 -18.86 -18.04
CA PRO A 170 2.36 -19.54 -16.82
C PRO A 170 3.30 -20.72 -17.05
N GLU A 171 3.06 -21.55 -18.07
CA GLU A 171 3.87 -22.74 -18.33
C GLU A 171 5.29 -22.39 -18.80
N ALA A 172 5.43 -21.43 -19.72
CA ALA A 172 6.73 -20.97 -20.19
C ALA A 172 7.53 -20.28 -19.07
N ALA A 173 6.87 -19.58 -18.15
CA ALA A 173 7.50 -19.01 -16.98
C ALA A 173 8.01 -20.11 -16.03
N LEU A 174 7.22 -21.14 -15.75
CA LEU A 174 7.61 -22.29 -14.93
C LEU A 174 8.79 -23.04 -15.53
N ALA A 175 8.80 -23.29 -16.83
CA ALA A 175 9.91 -23.94 -17.52
C ALA A 175 11.23 -23.15 -17.40
N LYS A 176 11.16 -21.81 -17.48
CA LYS A 176 12.31 -20.92 -17.26
C LYS A 176 12.79 -20.95 -15.81
N PHE A 177 11.88 -20.96 -14.83
CA PHE A 177 12.23 -21.02 -13.41
C PHE A 177 12.76 -22.40 -12.99
N ALA A 178 12.23 -23.48 -13.54
CA ALA A 178 12.72 -24.84 -13.27
C ALA A 178 14.17 -25.04 -13.76
N LYS A 179 14.57 -24.36 -14.84
CA LYS A 179 15.94 -24.36 -15.35
C LYS A 179 16.92 -23.51 -14.54
N LYS A 180 16.44 -22.55 -13.77
CA LYS A 180 17.21 -21.67 -12.87
C LYS A 180 16.94 -22.04 -11.41
N LYS A 181 17.29 -23.25 -10.98
CA LYS A 181 17.46 -23.47 -9.54
C LYS A 181 18.71 -22.68 -9.11
N PRO A 182 18.57 -21.66 -8.23
CA PRO A 182 19.74 -21.01 -7.67
C PRO A 182 20.55 -22.07 -6.93
N GLY A 183 21.84 -22.14 -7.21
CA GLY A 183 22.74 -23.01 -6.45
C GLY A 183 22.78 -22.56 -4.97
N PRO A 184 23.23 -23.43 -4.05
CA PRO A 184 23.31 -23.12 -2.62
C PRO A 184 24.09 -21.84 -2.29
N ALA A 185 25.01 -21.42 -3.14
CA ALA A 185 25.77 -20.16 -3.01
C ALA A 185 24.93 -18.91 -3.33
N GLU A 186 24.10 -18.95 -4.38
CA GLU A 186 23.22 -17.81 -4.74
C GLU A 186 22.09 -17.54 -3.72
N LEU A 187 21.76 -18.51 -2.88
CA LEU A 187 20.79 -18.35 -1.80
C LEU A 187 21.38 -17.63 -0.58
N ARG A 188 22.70 -17.69 -0.39
CA ARG A 188 23.40 -17.01 0.73
C ARG A 188 23.62 -15.53 0.48
N GLU A 189 23.76 -15.10 -0.78
CA GLU A 189 23.96 -13.68 -1.14
C GLU A 189 22.66 -12.85 -1.09
N ARG A 190 21.50 -13.48 -0.87
CA ARG A 190 20.19 -12.82 -0.86
C ARG A 190 19.53 -12.72 0.52
N GLN A 191 20.25 -13.10 1.56
CA GLN A 191 19.86 -12.89 2.96
C GLN A 191 20.50 -11.65 3.54
#